data_ce305ae1d7294e23e46c1a09f0f62c73
#
_entry.id   ce305ae1d7294e23e46c1a09f0f62c73
#
_cell.length_a   1.000
_cell.length_b   1.000
_cell.length_c   1.000
_cell.angle_alpha   90.00
_cell.angle_beta   90.00
_cell.angle_gamma   90.00
#
_symmetry.space_group_name_H-M   'P 1'
#
loop_
_entity.id
_entity.type
_entity.pdbx_description
1 polymer ?
#
loop_
_entity_poly.entity_id
_entity_poly.type
_entity_poly.pdbx_seq_one_letter_code
_entity_poly.pdbx_strand_id
1 'polypeptide(L)'
;TYAYALIGAVIATFTVTPVLSSILLPEKVNEVETFLVRQIRRTYQIFLPLAVRNARITAAIAAAFLVVAAGAAARLGTEFLPKLEEGNLWIRAVLPPTITLEAGIDTVAEVRKVIRSYAPVKTVFSEQGRGDDGTDPDGSFLAEFFVPLKPKDEWPAGLSKEELVDQMSAELKKKFLGIDFNFSQYI
;
A
#
# COMPACT_ATOMS: atom_id res chain seq x y z
N THR A 1 -0.09 1.63 -21.47
CA THR A 1 -0.19 3.08 -21.77
C THR A 1 0.93 3.85 -21.09
N TYR A 2 1.19 3.68 -19.78
CA TYR A 2 2.23 4.41 -19.05
C TYR A 2 3.65 4.19 -19.60
N ALA A 3 4.01 2.96 -19.98
CA ALA A 3 5.33 2.66 -20.53
C ALA A 3 5.62 3.44 -21.82
N TYR A 4 4.65 3.53 -22.72
CA TYR A 4 4.80 4.31 -23.97
C TYR A 4 4.92 5.81 -23.68
N ALA A 5 4.18 6.33 -22.71
CA ALA A 5 4.29 7.74 -22.31
C ALA A 5 5.68 8.05 -21.73
N LEU A 6 6.23 7.16 -20.88
CA LEU A 6 7.58 7.31 -20.35
C LEU A 6 8.65 7.26 -21.43
N ILE A 7 8.56 6.31 -22.37
CA ILE A 7 9.49 6.22 -23.50
C ILE A 7 9.43 7.49 -24.36
N GLY A 8 8.23 7.97 -24.68
CA GLY A 8 8.04 9.21 -25.43
C GLY A 8 8.61 10.43 -24.71
N ALA A 9 8.41 10.53 -23.39
CA ALA A 9 8.96 11.61 -22.56
C ALA A 9 10.50 11.59 -22.54
N VAL A 10 11.12 10.41 -22.43
CA VAL A 10 12.58 10.25 -22.47
C VAL A 10 13.12 10.68 -23.83
N ILE A 11 12.55 10.21 -24.92
CA ILE A 11 12.97 10.59 -26.27
C ILE A 11 12.83 12.12 -26.48
N ALA A 12 11.70 12.69 -26.07
CA ALA A 12 11.46 14.14 -26.17
C ALA A 12 12.50 14.92 -25.33
N THR A 13 12.83 14.48 -24.14
CA THR A 13 13.81 15.12 -23.28
C THR A 13 15.21 15.16 -23.92
N PHE A 14 15.65 14.07 -24.53
CA PHE A 14 16.97 14.00 -25.16
C PHE A 14 17.04 14.64 -26.54
N THR A 15 15.91 14.86 -27.21
CA THR A 15 15.88 15.47 -28.54
C THR A 15 15.43 16.93 -28.52
N VAL A 16 14.26 17.18 -27.93
CA VAL A 16 13.63 18.52 -27.97
C VAL A 16 14.37 19.51 -27.05
N THR A 17 14.77 19.07 -25.86
CA THR A 17 15.42 19.98 -24.89
C THR A 17 16.74 20.53 -25.41
N PRO A 18 17.71 19.76 -25.95
CA PRO A 18 18.93 20.29 -26.51
C PRO A 18 18.68 21.24 -27.71
N VAL A 19 17.73 20.87 -28.58
CA VAL A 19 17.38 21.71 -29.75
C VAL A 19 16.78 23.03 -29.33
N LEU A 20 15.82 23.02 -28.40
CA LEU A 20 15.25 24.27 -27.87
C LEU A 20 16.29 25.11 -27.14
N SER A 21 17.17 24.47 -26.35
CA SER A 21 18.26 25.16 -25.69
C SER A 21 19.21 25.86 -26.65
N SER A 22 19.52 25.23 -27.81
CA SER A 22 20.40 25.82 -28.81
C SER A 22 19.78 27.01 -29.54
N ILE A 23 18.43 27.06 -29.62
CA ILE A 23 17.69 28.14 -30.30
C ILE A 23 17.39 29.30 -29.32
N LEU A 24 17.03 28.97 -28.09
CA LEU A 24 16.51 29.95 -27.10
C LEU A 24 17.59 30.57 -26.26
N LEU A 25 18.73 29.90 -26.02
CA LEU A 25 19.81 30.43 -25.22
C LEU A 25 20.70 31.37 -26.06
N PRO A 26 21.07 32.55 -25.53
CA PRO A 26 21.97 33.44 -26.22
C PRO A 26 23.37 32.83 -26.31
N GLU A 27 24.09 33.10 -27.44
CA GLU A 27 25.45 32.58 -27.67
C GLU A 27 26.48 33.00 -26.61
N LYS A 28 26.22 34.11 -25.93
CA LYS A 28 27.08 34.61 -24.82
C LYS A 28 26.29 34.54 -23.51
N VAL A 29 26.45 33.45 -22.79
CA VAL A 29 25.98 33.34 -21.41
C VAL A 29 27.12 33.83 -20.48
N ASN A 30 26.88 34.88 -19.73
CA ASN A 30 27.77 35.23 -18.62
C ASN A 30 27.65 34.17 -17.53
N GLU A 31 28.64 33.31 -17.41
CA GLU A 31 28.69 32.29 -16.36
C GLU A 31 28.87 32.94 -15.00
N VAL A 32 27.79 33.28 -14.33
CA VAL A 32 27.81 33.68 -12.92
C VAL A 32 27.86 32.43 -12.06
N GLU A 33 29.07 32.05 -11.65
CA GLU A 33 29.24 30.95 -10.71
C GLU A 33 28.70 31.34 -9.34
N THR A 34 27.60 30.72 -8.94
CA THR A 34 27.09 30.85 -7.57
C THR A 34 28.11 30.28 -6.58
N PHE A 35 28.17 30.85 -5.36
CA PHE A 35 29.08 30.40 -4.30
C PHE A 35 29.04 28.86 -4.10
N LEU A 36 27.87 28.27 -4.10
CA LEU A 36 27.66 26.81 -3.98
C LEU A 36 28.33 26.04 -5.12
N VAL A 37 28.12 26.46 -6.36
CA VAL A 37 28.70 25.81 -7.55
C VAL A 37 30.23 25.89 -7.49
N ARG A 38 30.80 27.03 -7.08
CA ARG A 38 32.25 27.20 -6.91
C ARG A 38 32.83 26.24 -5.86
N GLN A 39 32.13 26.02 -4.75
CA GLN A 39 32.56 25.12 -3.72
C GLN A 39 32.49 23.64 -4.16
N ILE A 40 31.40 23.24 -4.81
CA ILE A 40 31.27 21.91 -5.39
C ILE A 40 32.34 21.66 -6.46
N ARG A 41 32.58 22.64 -7.34
CA ARG A 41 33.62 22.55 -8.39
C ARG A 41 35.02 22.34 -7.80
N ARG A 42 35.38 23.06 -6.73
CA ARG A 42 36.68 22.89 -6.06
C ARG A 42 36.85 21.47 -5.53
N THR A 43 35.84 20.96 -4.83
CA THR A 43 35.87 19.61 -4.29
C THR A 43 35.97 18.56 -5.42
N TYR A 44 35.17 18.74 -6.47
CA TYR A 44 35.15 17.85 -7.64
C TYR A 44 36.51 17.81 -8.36
N GLN A 45 37.15 18.97 -8.55
CA GLN A 45 38.46 19.10 -9.20
C GLN A 45 39.59 18.36 -8.44
N ILE A 46 39.47 18.18 -7.14
CA ILE A 46 40.41 17.39 -6.33
C ILE A 46 40.20 15.91 -6.52
N PHE A 47 38.92 15.49 -6.47
CA PHE A 47 38.58 14.03 -6.49
C PHE A 47 38.58 13.44 -7.91
N LEU A 48 38.23 14.22 -8.92
CA LEU A 48 38.15 13.72 -10.30
C LEU A 48 39.49 13.13 -10.81
N PRO A 49 40.63 13.86 -10.71
CA PRO A 49 41.91 13.30 -11.15
C PRO A 49 42.31 12.05 -10.37
N LEU A 50 42.02 12.01 -9.09
CA LEU A 50 42.31 10.87 -8.23
C LEU A 50 41.49 9.64 -8.65
N ALA A 51 40.19 9.84 -8.93
CA ALA A 51 39.30 8.78 -9.38
C ALA A 51 39.70 8.23 -10.77
N VAL A 52 40.05 9.12 -11.72
CA VAL A 52 40.46 8.72 -13.07
C VAL A 52 41.82 8.03 -13.04
N ARG A 53 42.78 8.52 -12.26
CA ARG A 53 44.10 7.93 -12.12
C ARG A 53 44.03 6.52 -11.53
N ASN A 54 43.09 6.26 -10.63
CA ASN A 54 42.90 5.00 -9.95
C ASN A 54 41.58 4.32 -10.38
N ALA A 55 41.29 4.27 -11.67
CA ALA A 55 40.02 3.79 -12.22
C ALA A 55 39.59 2.40 -11.69
N ARG A 56 40.55 1.49 -11.46
CA ARG A 56 40.26 0.15 -10.90
C ARG A 56 39.77 0.22 -9.46
N ILE A 57 40.34 1.11 -8.62
CA ILE A 57 39.90 1.30 -7.23
C ILE A 57 38.53 1.96 -7.22
N THR A 58 38.34 2.96 -8.05
CA THR A 58 37.03 3.65 -8.19
C THR A 58 35.93 2.70 -8.62
N ALA A 59 36.22 1.83 -9.60
CA ALA A 59 35.28 0.79 -10.03
C ALA A 59 34.98 -0.23 -8.93
N ALA A 60 36.00 -0.64 -8.16
CA ALA A 60 35.82 -1.58 -7.04
C ALA A 60 34.94 -0.96 -5.93
N ILE A 61 35.16 0.32 -5.61
CA ILE A 61 34.34 1.05 -4.62
C ILE A 61 32.90 1.15 -5.12
N ALA A 62 32.69 1.51 -6.39
CA ALA A 62 31.34 1.59 -6.97
C ALA A 62 30.65 0.21 -6.96
N ALA A 63 31.35 -0.84 -7.31
CA ALA A 63 30.82 -2.21 -7.24
C ALA A 63 30.47 -2.63 -5.80
N ALA A 64 31.30 -2.28 -4.81
CA ALA A 64 31.01 -2.53 -3.41
C ALA A 64 29.74 -1.81 -2.94
N PHE A 65 29.56 -0.54 -3.31
CA PHE A 65 28.32 0.21 -3.03
C PHE A 65 27.10 -0.45 -3.67
N LEU A 66 27.20 -0.93 -4.91
CA LEU A 66 26.09 -1.63 -5.58
C LEU A 66 25.73 -2.93 -4.86
N VAL A 67 26.72 -3.70 -4.42
CA VAL A 67 26.49 -4.95 -3.65
C VAL A 67 25.80 -4.64 -2.32
N VAL A 68 26.27 -3.61 -1.60
CA VAL A 68 25.65 -3.18 -0.34
C VAL A 68 24.22 -2.71 -0.58
N ALA A 69 23.99 -1.91 -1.62
CA ALA A 69 22.65 -1.43 -1.98
C ALA A 69 21.70 -2.58 -2.37
N ALA A 70 22.18 -3.53 -3.16
CA ALA A 70 21.40 -4.71 -3.51
C ALA A 70 21.08 -5.58 -2.29
N GLY A 71 22.04 -5.77 -1.38
CA GLY A 71 21.83 -6.48 -0.12
C GLY A 71 20.87 -5.77 0.82
N ALA A 72 20.89 -4.45 0.87
CA ALA A 72 19.93 -3.65 1.61
C ALA A 72 18.53 -3.75 0.98
N ALA A 73 18.42 -3.62 -0.34
CA ALA A 73 17.16 -3.74 -1.06
C ALA A 73 16.51 -5.12 -0.88
N ALA A 74 17.30 -6.20 -0.85
CA ALA A 74 16.80 -7.54 -0.59
C ALA A 74 16.24 -7.74 0.83
N ARG A 75 16.61 -6.88 1.77
CA ARG A 75 16.11 -6.89 3.15
C ARG A 75 14.95 -5.92 3.39
N LEU A 76 14.73 -5.00 2.48
CA LEU A 76 13.52 -4.15 2.54
C LEU A 76 12.31 -5.00 2.14
N GLY A 77 11.30 -5.02 3.00
CA GLY A 77 10.02 -5.63 2.67
C GLY A 77 9.41 -4.97 1.43
N THR A 78 8.72 -5.74 0.61
CA THR A 78 8.01 -5.27 -0.58
C THR A 78 6.58 -4.79 -0.23
N GLU A 79 6.40 -4.19 0.92
CA GLU A 79 5.09 -3.62 1.27
C GLU A 79 4.89 -2.34 0.48
N PHE A 80 3.98 -2.40 -0.48
CA PHE A 80 3.63 -1.25 -1.35
C PHE A 80 2.94 -0.12 -0.57
N LEU A 81 2.18 -0.48 0.46
CA LEU A 81 1.53 0.46 1.38
C LEU A 81 1.70 -0.05 2.81
N PRO A 82 2.05 0.81 3.76
CA PRO A 82 1.99 0.42 5.16
C PRO A 82 0.55 0.00 5.49
N LYS A 83 0.39 -1.11 6.22
CA LYS A 83 -0.93 -1.52 6.70
C LYS A 83 -1.46 -0.38 7.58
N LEU A 84 -2.44 0.35 7.07
CA LEU A 84 -3.14 1.37 7.84
C LEU A 84 -3.95 0.65 8.92
N GLU A 85 -3.41 0.59 10.13
CA GLU A 85 -4.06 0.03 11.30
C GLU A 85 -5.04 1.06 11.87
N GLU A 86 -6.27 1.09 11.35
CA GLU A 86 -7.33 2.02 11.80
C GLU A 86 -8.13 1.52 13.01
N GLY A 87 -7.72 0.40 13.61
CA GLY A 87 -8.42 -0.15 14.79
C GLY A 87 -9.82 -0.66 14.48
N ASN A 88 -10.08 -1.08 13.25
CA ASN A 88 -11.34 -1.69 12.81
C ASN A 88 -11.11 -2.96 11.99
N LEU A 89 -12.17 -3.75 11.80
CA LEU A 89 -12.24 -4.84 10.83
C LEU A 89 -13.42 -4.60 9.93
N TRP A 90 -13.25 -4.95 8.65
CA TRP A 90 -14.31 -5.05 7.67
C TRP A 90 -14.48 -6.51 7.30
N ILE A 91 -15.66 -7.06 7.53
CA ILE A 91 -15.97 -8.47 7.27
C ILE A 91 -17.07 -8.52 6.22
N ARG A 92 -16.77 -9.14 5.08
CA ARG A 92 -17.75 -9.41 4.04
C ARG A 92 -18.18 -10.87 4.15
N ALA A 93 -19.49 -11.09 4.26
CA ALA A 93 -20.09 -12.41 4.30
C ALA A 93 -20.92 -12.63 3.03
N VAL A 94 -20.61 -13.69 2.30
CA VAL A 94 -21.38 -14.12 1.12
C VAL A 94 -22.27 -15.29 1.53
N LEU A 95 -23.55 -15.02 1.64
CA LEU A 95 -24.58 -15.99 1.95
C LEU A 95 -24.98 -16.78 0.69
N PRO A 96 -25.67 -17.92 0.81
CA PRO A 96 -26.18 -18.62 -0.37
C PRO A 96 -27.05 -17.72 -1.25
N PRO A 97 -26.84 -17.69 -2.58
CA PRO A 97 -27.58 -16.80 -3.49
C PRO A 97 -29.09 -16.98 -3.48
N THR A 98 -29.57 -18.13 -2.99
CA THR A 98 -31.00 -18.48 -2.89
C THR A 98 -31.65 -18.04 -1.58
N ILE A 99 -30.89 -17.36 -0.69
CA ILE A 99 -31.42 -16.92 0.61
C ILE A 99 -32.48 -15.83 0.41
N THR A 100 -33.57 -15.92 1.16
CA THR A 100 -34.54 -14.83 1.21
C THR A 100 -34.01 -13.68 2.07
N LEU A 101 -34.52 -12.48 1.88
CA LEU A 101 -34.10 -11.33 2.66
C LEU A 101 -34.35 -11.53 4.17
N GLU A 102 -35.48 -12.09 4.54
CA GLU A 102 -35.84 -12.36 5.94
C GLU A 102 -34.89 -13.35 6.59
N ALA A 103 -34.63 -14.49 5.92
CA ALA A 103 -33.67 -15.49 6.43
C ALA A 103 -32.25 -14.92 6.50
N GLY A 104 -31.90 -14.03 5.57
CA GLY A 104 -30.63 -13.33 5.59
C GLY A 104 -30.50 -12.39 6.79
N ILE A 105 -31.54 -11.62 7.10
CA ILE A 105 -31.58 -10.71 8.26
C ILE A 105 -31.37 -11.49 9.56
N ASP A 106 -32.04 -12.63 9.72
CA ASP A 106 -31.88 -13.48 10.90
C ASP A 106 -30.44 -14.04 10.99
N THR A 107 -29.92 -14.51 9.87
CA THR A 107 -28.54 -15.02 9.80
C THR A 107 -27.51 -13.94 10.14
N VAL A 108 -27.65 -12.75 9.57
CA VAL A 108 -26.78 -11.59 9.84
C VAL A 108 -26.85 -11.18 11.31
N ALA A 109 -28.04 -11.24 11.93
CA ALA A 109 -28.21 -10.96 13.35
C ALA A 109 -27.45 -11.98 14.23
N GLU A 110 -27.46 -13.26 13.87
CA GLU A 110 -26.70 -14.29 14.60
C GLU A 110 -25.18 -14.14 14.39
N VAL A 111 -24.72 -13.84 13.17
CA VAL A 111 -23.31 -13.54 12.90
C VAL A 111 -22.84 -12.34 13.73
N ARG A 112 -23.64 -11.28 13.81
CA ARG A 112 -23.36 -10.11 14.63
C ARG A 112 -23.21 -10.44 16.10
N LYS A 113 -24.03 -11.33 16.65
CA LYS A 113 -23.91 -11.78 18.05
C LYS A 113 -22.57 -12.49 18.29
N VAL A 114 -22.15 -13.37 17.37
CA VAL A 114 -20.86 -14.05 17.49
C VAL A 114 -19.70 -13.04 17.45
N ILE A 115 -19.68 -12.15 16.48
CA ILE A 115 -18.61 -11.14 16.35
C ILE A 115 -18.57 -10.27 17.61
N ARG A 116 -19.73 -9.85 18.14
CA ARG A 116 -19.81 -9.00 19.33
C ARG A 116 -19.38 -9.70 20.63
N SER A 117 -19.33 -11.02 20.67
CA SER A 117 -18.90 -11.77 21.85
C SER A 117 -17.40 -11.67 22.13
N TYR A 118 -16.60 -11.26 21.16
CA TYR A 118 -15.16 -11.10 21.33
C TYR A 118 -14.81 -9.86 22.14
N ALA A 119 -13.98 -10.02 23.16
CA ALA A 119 -13.61 -8.95 24.10
C ALA A 119 -13.04 -7.68 23.43
N PRO A 120 -12.20 -7.79 22.35
CA PRO A 120 -11.68 -6.63 21.65
C PRO A 120 -12.72 -5.85 20.82
N VAL A 121 -13.90 -6.42 20.57
CA VAL A 121 -14.93 -5.78 19.77
C VAL A 121 -15.68 -4.73 20.58
N LYS A 122 -15.72 -3.49 20.09
CA LYS A 122 -16.44 -2.39 20.71
C LYS A 122 -17.93 -2.44 20.36
N THR A 123 -18.21 -2.59 19.07
CA THR A 123 -19.57 -2.70 18.51
C THR A 123 -19.52 -3.36 17.14
N VAL A 124 -20.67 -3.69 16.57
CA VAL A 124 -20.78 -4.25 15.22
C VAL A 124 -21.92 -3.57 14.50
N PHE A 125 -21.61 -2.97 13.37
CA PHE A 125 -22.61 -2.51 12.41
C PHE A 125 -22.67 -3.52 11.28
N SER A 126 -23.88 -3.76 10.74
CA SER A 126 -24.03 -4.65 9.60
C SER A 126 -25.01 -4.06 8.59
N GLU A 127 -24.68 -4.23 7.34
CA GLU A 127 -25.51 -3.94 6.19
C GLU A 127 -25.74 -5.24 5.42
N GLN A 128 -26.94 -5.43 4.85
CA GLN A 128 -27.25 -6.57 4.03
C GLN A 128 -27.93 -6.13 2.75
N GLY A 129 -27.46 -6.67 1.63
CA GLY A 129 -27.98 -6.33 0.32
C GLY A 129 -27.48 -4.98 -0.17
N ARG A 130 -28.30 -4.33 -0.98
CA ARG A 130 -27.99 -3.04 -1.62
C ARG A 130 -29.04 -1.98 -1.28
N GLY A 131 -28.66 -0.72 -1.45
CA GLY A 131 -29.60 0.40 -1.42
C GLY A 131 -30.60 0.35 -2.60
N ASP A 132 -31.75 0.94 -2.41
CA ASP A 132 -32.84 0.98 -3.42
C ASP A 132 -32.51 1.86 -4.64
N ASP A 133 -31.39 2.58 -4.62
CA ASP A 133 -30.95 3.49 -5.69
C ASP A 133 -30.40 2.77 -6.94
N GLY A 134 -30.17 1.45 -6.86
CA GLY A 134 -29.69 0.62 -7.98
C GLY A 134 -28.25 0.86 -8.40
N THR A 135 -27.47 1.61 -7.63
CA THR A 135 -26.05 1.89 -7.92
C THR A 135 -25.13 0.73 -7.57
N ASP A 136 -25.57 -0.15 -6.68
CA ASP A 136 -24.82 -1.31 -6.24
C ASP A 136 -25.37 -2.60 -6.90
N PRO A 137 -24.55 -3.42 -7.57
CA PRO A 137 -24.96 -4.67 -8.18
C PRO A 137 -25.20 -5.81 -7.16
N ASP A 138 -24.86 -5.60 -5.90
CA ASP A 138 -24.93 -6.61 -4.85
C ASP A 138 -26.39 -6.98 -4.51
N GLY A 139 -26.61 -8.26 -4.21
CA GLY A 139 -27.93 -8.81 -3.87
C GLY A 139 -28.08 -9.08 -2.37
N SER A 140 -29.29 -9.54 -1.96
CA SER A 140 -29.61 -9.90 -0.57
C SER A 140 -28.70 -10.95 0.06
N PHE A 141 -27.93 -11.67 -0.77
CA PHE A 141 -26.95 -12.67 -0.36
C PHE A 141 -25.63 -12.09 0.15
N LEU A 142 -25.38 -10.81 -0.01
CA LEU A 142 -24.19 -10.13 0.50
C LEU A 142 -24.51 -9.42 1.80
N ALA A 143 -23.65 -9.61 2.80
CA ALA A 143 -23.69 -8.85 4.05
C ALA A 143 -22.31 -8.34 4.40
N GLU A 144 -22.24 -7.13 4.90
CA GLU A 144 -21.01 -6.48 5.33
C GLU A 144 -21.11 -6.09 6.80
N PHE A 145 -19.98 -6.25 7.51
CA PHE A 145 -19.89 -5.93 8.93
C PHE A 145 -18.72 -4.98 9.15
N PHE A 146 -19.04 -3.82 9.66
CA PHE A 146 -18.05 -2.88 10.18
C PHE A 146 -17.90 -3.10 11.68
N VAL A 147 -16.68 -3.45 12.09
CA VAL A 147 -16.36 -3.89 13.45
C VAL A 147 -15.29 -2.98 14.05
N PRO A 148 -15.65 -1.86 14.67
CA PRO A 148 -14.72 -1.06 15.47
C PRO A 148 -14.18 -1.88 16.64
N LEU A 149 -12.85 -1.88 16.79
CA LEU A 149 -12.17 -2.53 17.89
C LEU A 149 -11.91 -1.53 19.02
N LYS A 150 -11.75 -2.04 20.22
CA LYS A 150 -11.30 -1.26 21.36
C LYS A 150 -9.83 -0.91 21.23
N PRO A 151 -9.32 0.11 21.95
CA PRO A 151 -7.89 0.36 22.07
C PRO A 151 -7.12 -0.88 22.52
N LYS A 152 -5.90 -1.05 22.01
CA LYS A 152 -5.13 -2.29 22.20
C LYS A 152 -4.75 -2.59 23.66
N ASP A 153 -4.72 -1.56 24.48
CA ASP A 153 -4.51 -1.65 25.94
C ASP A 153 -5.69 -2.33 26.69
N GLU A 154 -6.87 -2.36 26.10
CA GLU A 154 -8.05 -3.06 26.61
C GLU A 154 -8.17 -4.52 26.12
N TRP A 155 -7.21 -5.00 25.32
CA TRP A 155 -7.25 -6.35 24.78
C TRP A 155 -6.67 -7.36 25.78
N PRO A 156 -7.08 -8.65 25.69
CA PRO A 156 -6.42 -9.71 26.42
C PRO A 156 -4.91 -9.73 26.15
N ALA A 157 -4.11 -9.95 27.20
CA ALA A 157 -2.66 -9.95 27.09
C ALA A 157 -2.18 -10.98 26.07
N GLY A 158 -1.33 -10.53 25.12
CA GLY A 158 -0.73 -11.39 24.10
C GLY A 158 -1.58 -11.63 22.86
N LEU A 159 -2.83 -11.17 22.81
CA LEU A 159 -3.69 -11.33 21.62
C LEU A 159 -3.27 -10.33 20.54
N SER A 160 -2.86 -10.84 19.37
CA SER A 160 -2.64 -10.03 18.16
C SER A 160 -3.94 -9.84 17.36
N LYS A 161 -3.93 -8.91 16.40
CA LYS A 161 -5.09 -8.69 15.51
C LYS A 161 -5.26 -9.87 14.56
N GLU A 162 -4.16 -10.41 14.08
CA GLU A 162 -4.11 -11.59 13.24
C GLU A 162 -4.75 -12.80 13.95
N GLU A 163 -4.34 -13.06 15.19
CA GLU A 163 -4.93 -14.14 16.00
C GLU A 163 -6.42 -13.94 16.27
N LEU A 164 -6.85 -12.68 16.51
CA LEU A 164 -8.27 -12.36 16.65
C LEU A 164 -9.06 -12.69 15.38
N VAL A 165 -8.52 -12.30 14.21
CA VAL A 165 -9.12 -12.59 12.90
C VAL A 165 -9.18 -14.08 12.64
N ASP A 166 -8.11 -14.82 12.93
CA ASP A 166 -8.04 -16.27 12.75
C ASP A 166 -9.07 -17.01 13.63
N GLN A 167 -9.16 -16.64 14.92
CA GLN A 167 -10.14 -17.22 15.85
C GLN A 167 -11.58 -16.93 15.39
N MET A 168 -11.86 -15.67 15.02
CA MET A 168 -13.17 -15.24 14.55
C MET A 168 -13.55 -15.94 13.24
N SER A 169 -12.62 -16.02 12.30
CA SER A 169 -12.82 -16.72 11.01
C SER A 169 -13.12 -18.21 11.21
N ALA A 170 -12.36 -18.87 12.09
CA ALA A 170 -12.56 -20.29 12.38
C ALA A 170 -13.92 -20.56 13.04
N GLU A 171 -14.34 -19.73 13.99
CA GLU A 171 -15.62 -19.87 14.68
C GLU A 171 -16.80 -19.60 13.72
N LEU A 172 -16.72 -18.52 12.93
CA LEU A 172 -17.78 -18.17 11.98
C LEU A 172 -17.96 -19.26 10.92
N LYS A 173 -16.86 -19.76 10.32
CA LYS A 173 -16.92 -20.86 9.33
C LYS A 173 -17.48 -22.15 9.92
N LYS A 174 -17.18 -22.45 11.17
CA LYS A 174 -17.70 -23.63 11.87
C LYS A 174 -19.19 -23.51 12.18
N LYS A 175 -19.65 -22.33 12.57
CA LYS A 175 -21.05 -22.11 12.99
C LYS A 175 -21.99 -21.86 11.82
N PHE A 176 -21.51 -21.21 10.77
CA PHE A 176 -22.31 -20.81 9.61
C PHE A 176 -21.83 -21.53 8.34
N LEU A 177 -22.24 -22.77 8.19
CA LEU A 177 -21.88 -23.59 7.03
C LEU A 177 -22.50 -23.02 5.73
N GLY A 178 -21.70 -22.94 4.67
CA GLY A 178 -22.15 -22.42 3.37
C GLY A 178 -22.11 -20.90 3.25
N ILE A 179 -21.54 -20.18 4.24
CA ILE A 179 -21.27 -18.77 4.17
C ILE A 179 -19.75 -18.56 4.06
N ASP A 180 -19.34 -17.79 3.06
CA ASP A 180 -17.94 -17.39 2.92
C ASP A 180 -17.69 -16.07 3.62
N PHE A 181 -16.69 -16.06 4.51
CA PHE A 181 -16.28 -14.86 5.25
C PHE A 181 -14.93 -14.39 4.77
N ASN A 182 -14.86 -13.14 4.34
CA ASN A 182 -13.63 -12.44 3.99
C ASN A 182 -13.38 -11.29 4.97
N PHE A 183 -12.16 -11.26 5.52
CA PHE A 183 -11.74 -10.24 6.46
C PHE A 183 -10.80 -9.28 5.75
N SER A 184 -11.12 -8.02 5.78
CA SER A 184 -10.31 -6.94 5.22
C SER A 184 -10.22 -5.78 6.20
N GLN A 185 -9.42 -4.79 5.84
CA GLN A 185 -9.42 -3.50 6.51
C GLN A 185 -10.13 -2.52 5.59
N TYR A 186 -10.92 -1.61 6.15
CA TYR A 186 -11.45 -0.50 5.39
C TYR A 186 -10.29 0.42 5.00
N ILE A 187 -10.15 0.67 3.69
CA ILE A 187 -9.16 1.59 3.13
C ILE A 187 -9.86 2.89 2.77
#